data_0800e39b672df2dd46831ceb88229574
#
_entry.id   0800e39b672df2dd46831ceb88229574
#
_cell.length_a   1.000
_cell.length_b   1.000
_cell.length_c   1.000
_cell.angle_alpha   90.00
_cell.angle_beta   90.00
_cell.angle_gamma   90.00
#
_symmetry.space_group_name_H-M   'P 1'
#
loop_
_entity.id
_entity.type
_entity.pdbx_description
1 polymer ?
#
loop_
_entity_poly.entity_id
_entity_poly.type
_entity_poly.pdbx_seq_one_letter_code
_entity_poly.pdbx_strand_id
1 'polypeptide(L)'
;MYSQPLKYIIQLALGMARPLENIKEAWDSSTIALDAIRNTKQTYALFDELSLEILLTGISSTHRLEFTKKLLKDLTKDDIQFLHTYYDEDMSLQNTASRLYLHKNTVQQRLNRIQDKTGLNPRKVNYP
;
A
#
# COMPACT_ATOMS: atom_id res chain seq x y z
N MET A 1 -5.03 -11.04 41.91
CA MET A 1 -3.82 -10.44 41.38
C MET A 1 -4.18 -9.39 40.33
N TYR A 2 -3.49 -8.34 40.36
CA TYR A 2 -3.71 -7.28 39.45
C TYR A 2 -3.25 -7.68 38.03
N SER A 3 -4.17 -7.77 37.10
CA SER A 3 -3.81 -7.95 35.72
C SER A 3 -3.19 -6.66 35.20
N GLN A 4 -2.33 -6.77 34.21
CA GLN A 4 -1.78 -5.61 33.55
C GLN A 4 -2.89 -4.62 33.19
N PRO A 5 -2.74 -3.34 33.53
CA PRO A 5 -3.68 -2.37 33.01
C PRO A 5 -3.70 -2.46 31.50
N LEU A 6 -4.90 -2.40 30.95
CA LEU A 6 -5.06 -2.31 29.53
C LEU A 6 -4.23 -1.14 29.03
N LYS A 7 -3.14 -1.46 28.36
CA LYS A 7 -2.38 -0.44 27.66
C LYS A 7 -3.17 -0.05 26.43
N TYR A 8 -3.84 1.05 26.50
CA TYR A 8 -4.49 1.61 25.35
C TYR A 8 -3.43 2.10 24.38
N ILE A 9 -3.28 1.40 23.26
CA ILE A 9 -2.48 1.90 22.17
C ILE A 9 -3.42 2.75 21.31
N ILE A 10 -3.20 4.05 21.32
CA ILE A 10 -3.92 4.95 20.43
C ILE A 10 -3.19 4.95 19.10
N GLN A 11 -3.90 4.56 18.05
CA GLN A 11 -3.41 4.64 16.70
C GLN A 11 -4.24 5.66 15.92
N LEU A 12 -3.57 6.49 15.13
CA LEU A 12 -4.18 7.52 14.32
C LEU A 12 -3.85 7.30 12.85
N ALA A 13 -4.86 7.39 12.00
CA ALA A 13 -4.66 7.32 10.57
C ALA A 13 -5.24 8.54 9.87
N LEU A 14 -4.50 9.07 8.91
CA LEU A 14 -4.96 10.16 8.05
C LEU A 14 -5.17 9.63 6.65
N GLY A 15 -6.38 9.86 6.13
CA GLY A 15 -6.73 9.52 4.76
C GLY A 15 -6.26 10.54 3.75
N MET A 16 -6.64 10.32 2.51
CA MET A 16 -6.39 11.25 1.42
C MET A 16 -7.17 12.54 1.64
N ALA A 17 -6.53 13.70 1.39
CA ALA A 17 -7.24 14.97 1.35
C ALA A 17 -8.14 14.99 0.11
N ARG A 18 -9.43 15.24 0.31
CA ARG A 18 -10.45 15.26 -0.75
C ARG A 18 -11.43 16.38 -0.52
N PRO A 19 -12.04 16.94 -1.59
CA PRO A 19 -13.19 17.82 -1.45
C PRO A 19 -14.35 17.16 -0.69
N LEU A 20 -15.24 17.97 -0.11
CA LEU A 20 -16.37 17.45 0.69
C LEU A 20 -17.26 16.46 -0.06
N GLU A 21 -17.44 16.64 -1.38
CA GLU A 21 -18.20 15.70 -2.20
C GLU A 21 -17.57 14.31 -2.27
N ASN A 22 -16.30 14.19 -1.94
CA ASN A 22 -15.55 12.92 -1.95
C ASN A 22 -15.14 12.45 -0.55
N ILE A 23 -15.91 12.83 0.47
CA ILE A 23 -15.61 12.50 1.87
C ILE A 23 -15.52 10.99 2.11
N LYS A 24 -16.26 10.20 1.33
CA LYS A 24 -16.18 8.74 1.43
C LYS A 24 -14.78 8.21 1.08
N GLU A 25 -14.14 8.78 0.08
CA GLU A 25 -12.77 8.41 -0.27
C GLU A 25 -11.79 8.73 0.85
N ALA A 26 -11.96 9.88 1.49
CA ALA A 26 -11.14 10.26 2.65
C ALA A 26 -11.34 9.29 3.82
N TRP A 27 -12.58 8.90 4.07
CA TRP A 27 -12.91 7.91 5.11
C TRP A 27 -12.31 6.54 4.81
N ASP A 28 -12.54 6.03 3.60
CA ASP A 28 -12.05 4.71 3.19
C ASP A 28 -10.52 4.65 3.24
N SER A 29 -9.84 5.69 2.77
CA SER A 29 -8.38 5.76 2.81
C SER A 29 -7.83 5.80 4.24
N SER A 30 -8.49 6.53 5.14
CA SER A 30 -8.07 6.55 6.56
C SER A 30 -8.25 5.18 7.22
N THR A 31 -9.30 4.47 6.87
CA THR A 31 -9.57 3.11 7.39
C THR A 31 -8.49 2.13 6.90
N ILE A 32 -8.11 2.21 5.64
CA ILE A 32 -7.02 1.39 5.08
C ILE A 32 -5.70 1.70 5.80
N ALA A 33 -5.39 2.97 6.00
CA ALA A 33 -4.17 3.38 6.70
C ALA A 33 -4.15 2.85 8.14
N LEU A 34 -5.28 2.93 8.84
CA LEU A 34 -5.38 2.41 10.21
C LEU A 34 -5.18 0.89 10.26
N ASP A 35 -5.76 0.15 9.33
CA ASP A 35 -5.60 -1.29 9.28
C ASP A 35 -4.18 -1.72 8.95
N ALA A 36 -3.48 -0.95 8.14
CA ALA A 36 -2.09 -1.24 7.80
C ALA A 36 -1.18 -1.27 9.03
N ILE A 37 -1.51 -0.50 10.07
CA ILE A 37 -0.71 -0.42 11.29
C ILE A 37 -1.34 -1.13 12.50
N ARG A 38 -2.53 -1.69 12.36
CA ARG A 38 -3.33 -2.23 13.49
C ARG A 38 -2.56 -3.19 14.38
N ASN A 39 -1.78 -4.07 13.80
CA ASN A 39 -1.03 -5.10 14.52
C ASN A 39 0.46 -4.75 14.65
N THR A 40 0.80 -3.49 14.52
CA THR A 40 2.17 -3.00 14.63
C THR A 40 2.31 -2.09 15.85
N LYS A 41 3.54 -1.72 16.16
CA LYS A 41 3.84 -0.72 17.20
C LYS A 41 3.73 0.72 16.70
N GLN A 42 3.42 0.89 15.43
CA GLN A 42 3.31 2.19 14.82
C GLN A 42 2.08 2.93 15.37
N THR A 43 2.25 4.20 15.75
CA THR A 43 1.19 4.98 16.39
C THR A 43 0.39 5.84 15.40
N TYR A 44 0.93 6.09 14.22
CA TYR A 44 0.21 6.83 13.19
C TYR A 44 0.53 6.30 11.80
N ALA A 45 -0.36 6.58 10.86
CA ALA A 45 -0.17 6.28 9.44
C ALA A 45 -0.79 7.37 8.58
N LEU A 46 -0.12 7.71 7.50
CA LEU A 46 -0.65 8.56 6.45
C LEU A 46 -0.92 7.69 5.23
N PHE A 47 -2.13 7.79 4.68
CA PHE A 47 -2.48 6.98 3.51
C PHE A 47 -1.49 7.17 2.35
N ASP A 48 -1.10 8.43 2.10
CA ASP A 48 -0.19 8.77 1.01
C ASP A 48 1.22 8.18 1.18
N GLU A 49 1.53 7.69 2.38
CA GLU A 49 2.80 7.07 2.70
C GLU A 49 2.75 5.54 2.75
N LEU A 50 1.58 4.95 2.50
CA LEU A 50 1.45 3.50 2.51
C LEU A 50 2.22 2.86 1.35
N SER A 51 2.76 1.68 1.64
CA SER A 51 3.37 0.84 0.64
C SER A 51 2.31 0.17 -0.23
N LEU A 52 2.55 0.12 -1.53
CA LEU A 52 1.73 -0.67 -2.45
C LEU A 52 1.72 -2.16 -2.09
N GLU A 53 2.81 -2.66 -1.53
CA GLU A 53 2.90 -4.02 -1.04
C GLU A 53 1.81 -4.31 0.00
N ILE A 54 1.66 -3.41 0.98
CA ILE A 54 0.63 -3.54 2.02
C ILE A 54 -0.77 -3.55 1.41
N LEU A 55 -1.02 -2.69 0.43
CA LEU A 55 -2.32 -2.64 -0.26
C LEU A 55 -2.61 -3.93 -1.02
N LEU A 56 -1.60 -4.57 -1.60
CA LEU A 56 -1.77 -5.80 -2.36
C LEU A 56 -1.94 -7.04 -1.47
N THR A 57 -1.34 -7.04 -0.29
CA THR A 57 -1.25 -8.23 0.56
C THR A 57 -2.21 -8.26 1.74
N GLY A 58 -2.74 -7.12 2.18
CA GLY A 58 -3.30 -6.98 3.52
C GLY A 58 -4.80 -6.72 3.64
N ILE A 59 -5.59 -6.72 2.57
CA ILE A 59 -6.95 -6.22 2.68
C ILE A 59 -8.00 -7.32 2.59
N SER A 60 -8.60 -7.65 3.72
CA SER A 60 -9.54 -8.75 3.85
C SER A 60 -11.02 -8.35 4.02
N SER A 61 -11.37 -7.06 4.04
CA SER A 61 -12.76 -6.66 4.18
C SER A 61 -13.35 -6.12 2.88
N THR A 62 -14.65 -6.37 2.67
CA THR A 62 -15.35 -6.07 1.42
C THR A 62 -15.28 -4.59 1.03
N HIS A 63 -15.47 -3.68 1.98
CA HIS A 63 -15.43 -2.25 1.70
C HIS A 63 -14.04 -1.75 1.29
N ARG A 64 -13.02 -2.31 1.92
CA ARG A 64 -11.63 -1.97 1.60
C ARG A 64 -11.22 -2.53 0.25
N LEU A 65 -11.74 -3.71 -0.08
CA LEU A 65 -11.49 -4.34 -1.37
C LEU A 65 -12.03 -3.48 -2.52
N GLU A 66 -13.23 -2.94 -2.38
CA GLU A 66 -13.82 -2.05 -3.38
C GLU A 66 -12.99 -0.77 -3.57
N PHE A 67 -12.60 -0.15 -2.47
CA PHE A 67 -11.76 1.05 -2.54
C PHE A 67 -10.39 0.74 -3.16
N THR A 68 -9.79 -0.36 -2.78
CA THR A 68 -8.51 -0.79 -3.35
C THR A 68 -8.62 -1.08 -4.84
N LYS A 69 -9.70 -1.74 -5.27
CA LYS A 69 -9.98 -1.95 -6.69
C LYS A 69 -10.12 -0.63 -7.44
N LYS A 70 -10.80 0.34 -6.85
CA LYS A 70 -10.96 1.67 -7.43
C LYS A 70 -9.62 2.40 -7.54
N LEU A 71 -8.79 2.32 -6.50
CA LEU A 71 -7.46 2.92 -6.49
C LEU A 71 -6.53 2.28 -7.52
N LEU A 72 -6.62 0.96 -7.66
CA LEU A 72 -5.78 0.18 -8.55
C LEU A 72 -6.42 -0.07 -9.93
N LYS A 73 -7.56 0.56 -10.23
CA LYS A 73 -8.30 0.34 -11.47
C LYS A 73 -7.48 0.58 -12.74
N ASP A 74 -6.52 1.49 -12.65
CA ASP A 74 -5.66 1.85 -13.77
C ASP A 74 -4.48 0.89 -13.94
N LEU A 75 -4.31 -0.05 -13.00
CA LEU A 75 -3.31 -1.11 -13.11
C LEU A 75 -3.87 -2.30 -13.89
N THR A 76 -3.09 -2.78 -14.83
CA THR A 76 -3.39 -4.01 -15.57
C THR A 76 -3.03 -5.23 -14.74
N LYS A 77 -3.51 -6.41 -15.15
CA LYS A 77 -3.06 -7.68 -14.56
C LYS A 77 -1.56 -7.85 -14.66
N ASP A 78 -0.96 -7.41 -15.77
CA ASP A 78 0.49 -7.45 -15.95
C ASP A 78 1.21 -6.55 -14.95
N ASP A 79 0.67 -5.37 -14.67
CA ASP A 79 1.25 -4.47 -13.66
C ASP A 79 1.23 -5.10 -12.27
N ILE A 80 0.13 -5.74 -11.91
CA ILE A 80 -0.02 -6.43 -10.62
C ILE A 80 0.95 -7.60 -10.52
N GLN A 81 1.04 -8.41 -11.57
CA GLN A 81 1.97 -9.54 -11.61
C GLN A 81 3.43 -9.08 -11.56
N PHE A 82 3.74 -8.00 -12.25
CA PHE A 82 5.06 -7.35 -12.19
C PHE A 82 5.40 -6.92 -10.76
N LEU A 83 4.46 -6.28 -10.05
CA LEU A 83 4.67 -5.87 -8.67
C LEU A 83 4.89 -7.07 -7.74
N HIS A 84 4.11 -8.14 -7.90
CA HIS A 84 4.34 -9.36 -7.12
C HIS A 84 5.75 -9.90 -7.34
N THR A 85 6.20 -9.97 -8.59
CA THR A 85 7.58 -10.40 -8.88
C THR A 85 8.60 -9.48 -8.24
N TYR A 86 8.39 -8.17 -8.32
CA TYR A 86 9.29 -7.18 -7.72
C TYR A 86 9.42 -7.36 -6.21
N TYR A 87 8.31 -7.59 -5.51
CA TYR A 87 8.33 -7.81 -4.06
C TYR A 87 8.88 -9.19 -3.70
N ASP A 88 8.60 -10.22 -4.48
CA ASP A 88 9.18 -11.55 -4.30
C ASP A 88 10.71 -11.55 -4.44
N GLU A 89 11.23 -10.65 -5.25
CA GLU A 89 12.67 -10.44 -5.44
C GLU A 89 13.25 -9.39 -4.49
N ASP A 90 12.62 -9.19 -3.34
CA ASP A 90 13.04 -8.24 -2.30
C ASP A 90 13.28 -6.81 -2.84
N MET A 91 12.48 -6.38 -3.79
CA MET A 91 12.58 -5.06 -4.45
C MET A 91 13.91 -4.84 -5.16
N SER A 92 14.57 -5.90 -5.56
CA SER A 92 15.80 -5.83 -6.35
C SER A 92 15.48 -5.57 -7.81
N LEU A 93 15.92 -4.45 -8.35
CA LEU A 93 15.78 -4.14 -9.77
C LEU A 93 16.49 -5.17 -10.65
N GLN A 94 17.69 -5.57 -10.24
CA GLN A 94 18.51 -6.54 -10.95
C GLN A 94 17.84 -7.91 -11.03
N ASN A 95 17.39 -8.45 -9.90
CA ASN A 95 16.78 -9.76 -9.83
C ASN A 95 15.43 -9.78 -10.54
N THR A 96 14.63 -8.72 -10.39
CA THR A 96 13.36 -8.58 -11.09
C THR A 96 13.57 -8.55 -12.61
N ALA A 97 14.54 -7.77 -13.07
CA ALA A 97 14.88 -7.72 -14.50
C ALA A 97 15.30 -9.09 -15.03
N SER A 98 16.16 -9.81 -14.30
CA SER A 98 16.60 -11.16 -14.67
C SER A 98 15.42 -12.13 -14.74
N ARG A 99 14.54 -12.10 -13.75
CA ARG A 99 13.39 -13.01 -13.67
C ARG A 99 12.37 -12.76 -14.77
N LEU A 100 12.18 -11.51 -15.16
CA LEU A 100 11.22 -11.11 -16.20
C LEU A 100 11.84 -11.00 -17.59
N TYR A 101 13.13 -11.32 -17.74
CA TYR A 101 13.87 -11.15 -19.00
C TYR A 101 13.77 -9.73 -19.55
N LEU A 102 13.86 -8.75 -18.64
CA LEU A 102 13.80 -7.33 -18.96
C LEU A 102 15.14 -6.65 -18.66
N HIS A 103 15.33 -5.51 -19.28
CA HIS A 103 16.44 -4.63 -18.90
C HIS A 103 16.12 -3.91 -17.59
N LYS A 104 17.13 -3.66 -16.75
CA LYS A 104 16.97 -2.97 -15.47
C LYS A 104 16.25 -1.63 -15.61
N ASN A 105 16.58 -0.87 -16.66
CA ASN A 105 15.91 0.41 -16.92
C ASN A 105 14.43 0.25 -17.25
N THR A 106 14.03 -0.83 -17.90
CA THR A 106 12.63 -1.14 -18.17
C THR A 106 11.86 -1.41 -16.88
N VAL A 107 12.48 -2.14 -15.94
CA VAL A 107 11.88 -2.36 -14.60
C VAL A 107 11.66 -1.01 -13.91
N GLN A 108 12.65 -0.15 -13.92
CA GLN A 108 12.56 1.17 -13.29
C GLN A 108 11.47 2.04 -13.93
N GLN A 109 11.38 2.03 -15.26
CA GLN A 109 10.32 2.77 -15.98
C GLN A 109 8.93 2.23 -15.64
N ARG A 110 8.76 0.91 -15.52
CA ARG A 110 7.48 0.32 -15.10
C ARG A 110 7.09 0.72 -13.70
N LEU A 111 8.03 0.74 -12.76
CA LEU A 111 7.77 1.21 -11.40
C LEU A 111 7.33 2.68 -11.38
N ASN A 112 7.99 3.54 -12.16
CA ASN A 112 7.63 4.95 -12.26
C ASN A 112 6.21 5.12 -12.82
N ARG A 113 5.87 4.36 -13.85
CA ARG A 113 4.53 4.39 -14.45
C ARG A 113 3.46 3.95 -13.46
N ILE A 114 3.73 2.92 -12.67
CA ILE A 114 2.81 2.45 -11.62
C ILE A 114 2.63 3.54 -10.56
N GLN A 115 3.69 4.20 -10.17
CA GLN A 115 3.61 5.33 -9.24
C GLN A 115 2.75 6.47 -9.80
N ASP A 116 2.91 6.79 -11.07
CA ASP A 116 2.11 7.84 -11.73
C ASP A 116 0.62 7.46 -11.78
N LYS A 117 0.32 6.19 -12.02
CA LYS A 117 -1.07 5.70 -12.08
C LYS A 117 -1.75 5.65 -10.71
N THR A 118 -1.03 5.29 -9.68
CA THR A 118 -1.61 5.04 -8.35
C THR A 118 -1.38 6.18 -7.37
N GLY A 119 -0.40 7.04 -7.60
CA GLY A 119 0.05 8.04 -6.64
C GLY A 119 0.88 7.46 -5.49
N LEU A 120 1.12 6.15 -5.48
CA LEU A 120 1.86 5.46 -4.42
C LEU A 120 3.21 4.98 -4.94
N ASN A 121 4.25 5.23 -4.16
CA ASN A 121 5.61 4.82 -4.54
C ASN A 121 5.80 3.31 -4.26
N PRO A 122 5.94 2.47 -5.30
CA PRO A 122 6.11 1.03 -5.10
C PRO A 122 7.45 0.65 -4.46
N ARG A 123 8.42 1.57 -4.42
CA ARG A 123 9.72 1.34 -3.78
C ARG A 123 9.70 1.63 -2.28
N LYS A 124 8.62 2.22 -1.78
CA LYS A 124 8.50 2.59 -0.38
C LYS A 124 7.91 1.43 0.40
N VAL A 125 8.62 0.98 1.43
CA VAL A 125 8.17 -0.06 2.35
C VAL A 125 8.02 0.54 3.73
N ASN A 126 6.85 0.35 4.32
CA ASN A 126 6.63 0.73 5.70
C ASN A 126 7.01 -0.46 6.58
N TYR A 127 8.17 -0.34 7.23
CA TYR A 127 8.51 -1.30 8.27
C TYR A 127 7.80 -0.91 9.57
N PRO A 128 7.18 -1.88 10.22
CA PRO A 128 6.58 -1.63 11.52
C PRO A 128 7.62 -1.26 12.58
#